data_0f3cd9dcdcadb036ad7311154140b1ae
#
_entry.id   0f3cd9dcdcadb036ad7311154140b1ae
#
_cell.length_a   1.000
_cell.length_b   1.000
_cell.length_c   1.000
_cell.angle_alpha   90.00
_cell.angle_beta   90.00
_cell.angle_gamma   90.00
#
_symmetry.space_group_name_H-M   'P 1'
#
loop_
_entity.id
_entity.type
_entity.pdbx_description
1 polymer ?
#
loop_
_entity_poly.entity_id
_entity_poly.type
_entity_poly.pdbx_seq_one_letter_code
_entity_poly.pdbx_strand_id
1 'polypeptide(L)'
;MKITMPKQFQDFLKSIGLSIENILEQAGIPNILWKEEIQLSTEEYHLFLKKIDEVITDEQISAISNIDNLNVFIPSFFGALSSKNGLEGLKRLAKYKKLIGPVFLEIKEFEEIVQVQYFFEQREKELPRFAVLNEQLMLINLLNKGIGKRISPVSVTSPFEYGESLTKEINATINKAKQNEVIFSMKDLKKPFLTANNIMVKYLEPQLKQKLAEMEIETFETFTSRVQKKLFQLIPSGQFGLENVAEEFGISGRTLQRNLSAENTSFNQLVKDIQKIMTFNYLEAEELSIDEIAYLVGYTELSSFYRAFKKWTGKKVSEYQKDKK
;
A
#
# COMPACT_ATOMS: atom_id res chain seq x y z
N MET A 1 8.02 -6.14 1.01
CA MET A 1 6.68 -5.51 0.77
C MET A 1 6.12 -6.00 -0.56
N LYS A 2 4.80 -6.10 -0.71
CA LYS A 2 4.14 -6.34 -2.02
C LYS A 2 3.58 -5.01 -2.53
N ILE A 3 3.91 -4.69 -3.75
CA ILE A 3 3.47 -3.47 -4.43
C ILE A 3 2.39 -3.87 -5.44
N THR A 4 1.21 -3.26 -5.33
CA THR A 4 0.10 -3.53 -6.24
C THR A 4 0.02 -2.46 -7.32
N MET A 5 0.04 -2.88 -8.57
CA MET A 5 -0.18 -2.02 -9.73
C MET A 5 -1.59 -2.31 -10.28
N PRO A 6 -2.57 -1.44 -10.03
CA PRO A 6 -3.94 -1.64 -10.48
C PRO A 6 -4.06 -1.52 -12.01
N LYS A 7 -5.09 -2.14 -12.59
CA LYS A 7 -5.34 -2.15 -14.02
C LYS A 7 -5.39 -0.75 -14.64
N GLN A 8 -6.02 0.20 -13.94
CA GLN A 8 -6.12 1.59 -14.41
C GLN A 8 -4.75 2.23 -14.61
N PHE A 9 -3.78 1.95 -13.72
CA PHE A 9 -2.42 2.47 -13.87
C PHE A 9 -1.67 1.79 -15.01
N GLN A 10 -1.88 0.48 -15.21
CA GLN A 10 -1.33 -0.26 -16.36
C GLN A 10 -1.86 0.32 -17.68
N ASP A 11 -3.17 0.56 -17.78
CA ASP A 11 -3.81 1.14 -18.97
C ASP A 11 -3.33 2.58 -19.21
N PHE A 12 -3.11 3.36 -18.15
CA PHE A 12 -2.51 4.68 -18.26
C PHE A 12 -1.09 4.62 -18.82
N LEU A 13 -0.20 3.77 -18.30
CA LEU A 13 1.16 3.61 -18.84
C LEU A 13 1.13 3.21 -20.32
N LYS A 14 0.23 2.31 -20.69
CA LYS A 14 0.03 1.92 -22.09
C LYS A 14 -0.44 3.09 -22.95
N SER A 15 -1.33 3.94 -22.45
CA SER A 15 -1.85 5.10 -23.18
C SER A 15 -0.80 6.15 -23.51
N ILE A 16 0.27 6.23 -22.69
CA ILE A 16 1.42 7.12 -22.95
C ILE A 16 2.55 6.41 -23.74
N GLY A 17 2.29 5.23 -24.26
CA GLY A 17 3.22 4.50 -25.14
C GLY A 17 4.24 3.61 -24.44
N LEU A 18 4.08 3.31 -23.13
CA LEU A 18 4.92 2.35 -22.43
C LEU A 18 4.36 0.94 -22.52
N SER A 19 5.14 0.01 -23.07
CA SER A 19 4.78 -1.41 -23.11
C SER A 19 5.16 -2.09 -21.79
N ILE A 20 4.18 -2.22 -20.89
CA ILE A 20 4.38 -2.91 -19.61
C ILE A 20 4.82 -4.36 -19.85
N GLU A 21 4.28 -5.03 -20.87
CA GLU A 21 4.63 -6.39 -21.24
C GLU A 21 6.13 -6.53 -21.49
N ASN A 22 6.67 -5.69 -22.37
CA ASN A 22 8.11 -5.69 -22.67
C ASN A 22 8.97 -5.35 -21.46
N ILE A 23 8.50 -4.41 -20.62
CA ILE A 23 9.22 -4.00 -19.39
C ILE A 23 9.27 -5.16 -18.39
N LEU A 24 8.16 -5.88 -18.18
CA LEU A 24 8.12 -7.05 -17.30
C LEU A 24 9.02 -8.17 -17.82
N GLU A 25 8.95 -8.47 -19.12
CA GLU A 25 9.78 -9.49 -19.75
C GLU A 25 11.28 -9.19 -19.59
N GLN A 26 11.68 -7.95 -19.89
CA GLN A 26 13.08 -7.51 -19.75
C GLN A 26 13.54 -7.48 -18.28
N ALA A 27 12.63 -7.29 -17.35
CA ALA A 27 12.91 -7.37 -15.90
C ALA A 27 12.97 -8.81 -15.38
N GLY A 28 12.67 -9.81 -16.23
CA GLY A 28 12.55 -11.21 -15.80
C GLY A 28 11.34 -11.49 -14.90
N ILE A 29 10.35 -10.62 -14.95
CA ILE A 29 9.11 -10.73 -14.17
C ILE A 29 8.07 -11.46 -15.02
N PRO A 30 7.41 -12.53 -14.51
CA PRO A 30 6.39 -13.24 -15.27
C PRO A 30 5.29 -12.32 -15.79
N ASN A 31 4.91 -12.48 -17.05
CA ASN A 31 3.78 -11.74 -17.64
C ASN A 31 2.47 -12.21 -17.00
N ILE A 32 1.88 -11.31 -16.20
CA ILE A 32 0.61 -11.54 -15.50
C ILE A 32 -0.44 -10.46 -15.83
N LEU A 33 -0.33 -9.84 -17.02
CA LEU A 33 -1.21 -8.74 -17.48
C LEU A 33 -2.69 -9.14 -17.63
N TRP A 34 -2.99 -10.43 -17.62
CA TRP A 34 -4.36 -10.96 -17.58
C TRP A 34 -5.03 -10.77 -16.20
N LYS A 35 -4.26 -10.45 -15.16
CA LYS A 35 -4.80 -10.11 -13.82
C LYS A 35 -5.20 -8.64 -13.78
N GLU A 36 -6.26 -8.35 -13.05
CA GLU A 36 -6.69 -6.97 -12.79
C GLU A 36 -5.63 -6.17 -12.02
N GLU A 37 -4.83 -6.86 -11.20
CA GLU A 37 -3.75 -6.26 -10.42
C GLU A 37 -2.45 -7.06 -10.60
N ILE A 38 -1.37 -6.35 -10.89
CA ILE A 38 -0.02 -6.91 -10.86
C ILE A 38 0.55 -6.69 -9.48
N GLN A 39 1.02 -7.75 -8.84
CA GLN A 39 1.70 -7.68 -7.55
C GLN A 39 3.19 -7.95 -7.73
N LEU A 40 4.01 -6.98 -7.34
CA LEU A 40 5.47 -7.05 -7.39
C LEU A 40 6.03 -7.08 -5.97
N SER A 41 7.07 -7.88 -5.75
CA SER A 41 7.93 -7.75 -4.58
C SER A 41 8.75 -6.45 -4.64
N THR A 42 9.35 -6.01 -3.54
CA THR A 42 10.25 -4.85 -3.53
C THR A 42 11.40 -4.99 -4.54
N GLU A 43 11.95 -6.21 -4.69
CA GLU A 43 13.00 -6.52 -5.65
C GLU A 43 12.52 -6.38 -7.10
N GLU A 44 11.41 -7.03 -7.43
CA GLU A 44 10.80 -6.96 -8.77
C GLU A 44 10.43 -5.52 -9.13
N TYR A 45 9.92 -4.76 -8.17
CA TYR A 45 9.60 -3.34 -8.40
C TYR A 45 10.85 -2.51 -8.70
N HIS A 46 11.97 -2.76 -8.02
CA HIS A 46 13.22 -2.08 -8.31
C HIS A 46 13.75 -2.43 -9.71
N LEU A 47 13.65 -3.71 -10.12
CA LEU A 47 13.99 -4.14 -11.47
C LEU A 47 13.08 -3.49 -12.52
N PHE A 48 11.78 -3.44 -12.23
CA PHE A 48 10.79 -2.77 -13.08
C PHE A 48 11.10 -1.28 -13.28
N LEU A 49 11.46 -0.56 -12.21
CA LEU A 49 11.88 0.84 -12.29
C LEU A 49 13.14 1.02 -13.14
N LYS A 50 14.10 0.12 -13.01
CA LYS A 50 15.33 0.16 -13.84
C LYS A 50 15.02 -0.06 -15.32
N LYS A 51 14.10 -0.98 -15.63
CA LYS A 51 13.72 -1.27 -17.02
C LYS A 51 12.87 -0.18 -17.64
N ILE A 52 12.00 0.46 -16.88
CA ILE A 52 11.32 1.69 -17.33
C ILE A 52 12.37 2.76 -17.67
N ASP A 53 13.35 2.96 -16.80
CA ASP A 53 14.38 4.00 -16.98
C ASP A 53 15.19 3.88 -18.29
N GLU A 54 15.34 2.64 -18.81
CA GLU A 54 16.02 2.37 -20.08
C GLU A 54 15.24 2.83 -21.32
N VAL A 55 13.91 2.99 -21.20
CA VAL A 55 13.01 3.22 -22.35
C VAL A 55 12.15 4.47 -22.25
N ILE A 56 12.07 5.10 -21.06
CA ILE A 56 11.18 6.22 -20.81
C ILE A 56 11.76 7.54 -21.33
N THR A 57 10.90 8.35 -21.95
CA THR A 57 11.26 9.71 -22.41
C THR A 57 10.91 10.75 -21.34
N ASP A 58 11.47 11.95 -21.46
CA ASP A 58 11.16 13.07 -20.57
C ASP A 58 9.69 13.50 -20.64
N GLU A 59 9.04 13.40 -21.82
CA GLU A 59 7.63 13.67 -22.00
C GLU A 59 6.76 12.65 -21.26
N GLN A 60 7.16 11.39 -21.27
CA GLN A 60 6.45 10.34 -20.53
C GLN A 60 6.64 10.51 -19.02
N ILE A 61 7.83 10.92 -18.55
CA ILE A 61 8.06 11.27 -17.14
C ILE A 61 7.13 12.42 -16.73
N SER A 62 7.04 13.48 -17.52
CA SER A 62 6.12 14.59 -17.27
C SER A 62 4.66 14.12 -17.20
N ALA A 63 4.23 13.24 -18.12
CA ALA A 63 2.88 12.68 -18.12
C ALA A 63 2.57 11.84 -16.86
N ILE A 64 3.54 11.02 -16.40
CA ILE A 64 3.39 10.18 -15.19
C ILE A 64 3.39 11.05 -13.93
N SER A 65 4.20 12.11 -13.88
CA SER A 65 4.28 13.00 -12.71
C SER A 65 3.11 13.98 -12.61
N ASN A 66 2.23 14.02 -13.61
CA ASN A 66 1.04 14.86 -13.57
C ASN A 66 0.01 14.32 -12.57
N ILE A 67 -0.26 15.11 -11.54
CA ILE A 67 -1.16 14.70 -10.43
C ILE A 67 -2.60 14.48 -10.91
N ASP A 68 -3.05 15.15 -11.96
CA ASP A 68 -4.40 14.94 -12.50
C ASP A 68 -4.58 13.51 -13.05
N ASN A 69 -3.51 12.90 -13.53
CA ASN A 69 -3.52 11.51 -13.99
C ASN A 69 -3.42 10.51 -12.84
N LEU A 70 -2.78 10.88 -11.72
CA LEU A 70 -2.45 9.96 -10.61
C LEU A 70 -3.49 9.95 -9.48
N ASN A 71 -4.15 11.08 -9.19
CA ASN A 71 -5.06 11.19 -8.06
C ASN A 71 -6.25 10.22 -8.13
N VAL A 72 -6.64 9.80 -9.34
CA VAL A 72 -7.72 8.83 -9.58
C VAL A 72 -7.35 7.42 -9.10
N PHE A 73 -6.04 7.07 -9.11
CA PHE A 73 -5.57 5.72 -8.81
C PHE A 73 -4.97 5.60 -7.42
N ILE A 74 -4.53 6.71 -6.82
CA ILE A 74 -3.69 6.70 -5.62
C ILE A 74 -4.32 7.57 -4.53
N PRO A 75 -5.11 6.98 -3.61
CA PRO A 75 -5.81 7.71 -2.55
C PRO A 75 -4.90 8.58 -1.66
N SER A 76 -3.62 8.22 -1.53
CA SER A 76 -2.66 9.00 -0.74
C SER A 76 -2.39 10.38 -1.33
N PHE A 77 -2.37 10.52 -2.67
CA PHE A 77 -2.25 11.84 -3.32
C PHE A 77 -3.51 12.68 -3.12
N PHE A 78 -4.68 12.05 -3.21
CA PHE A 78 -5.94 12.73 -2.96
C PHE A 78 -6.03 13.25 -1.52
N GLY A 79 -5.59 12.42 -0.56
CA GLY A 79 -5.47 12.83 0.85
C GLY A 79 -4.50 13.99 1.07
N ALA A 80 -3.37 14.00 0.36
CA ALA A 80 -2.40 15.07 0.41
C ALA A 80 -2.96 16.39 -0.16
N LEU A 81 -3.62 16.34 -1.32
CA LEU A 81 -4.29 17.48 -1.95
C LEU A 81 -5.43 18.06 -1.10
N SER A 82 -6.12 17.21 -0.33
CA SER A 82 -7.21 17.66 0.56
C SER A 82 -6.71 18.33 1.85
N SER A 83 -5.40 18.41 2.07
CA SER A 83 -4.80 19.04 3.25
C SER A 83 -4.97 20.54 3.23
N LYS A 84 -4.82 21.19 4.40
CA LYS A 84 -5.03 22.65 4.52
C LYS A 84 -3.99 23.49 3.79
N ASN A 85 -2.77 22.98 3.63
CA ASN A 85 -1.66 23.66 2.96
C ASN A 85 -0.60 22.65 2.48
N GLY A 86 0.42 23.14 1.78
CA GLY A 86 1.48 22.30 1.21
C GLY A 86 2.28 21.51 2.24
N LEU A 87 2.61 22.11 3.38
CA LEU A 87 3.38 21.43 4.44
C LEU A 87 2.62 20.22 5.00
N GLU A 88 1.34 20.39 5.31
CA GLU A 88 0.49 19.30 5.78
C GLU A 88 0.27 18.24 4.69
N GLY A 89 0.17 18.67 3.43
CA GLY A 89 0.07 17.79 2.28
C GLY A 89 1.31 16.90 2.12
N LEU A 90 2.50 17.49 2.17
CA LEU A 90 3.77 16.75 2.12
C LEU A 90 3.91 15.77 3.29
N LYS A 91 3.61 16.19 4.51
CA LYS A 91 3.64 15.31 5.70
C LYS A 91 2.69 14.13 5.57
N ARG A 92 1.48 14.38 5.07
CA ARG A 92 0.50 13.32 4.83
C ARG A 92 0.95 12.38 3.72
N LEU A 93 1.48 12.91 2.63
CA LEU A 93 2.04 12.07 1.56
C LEU A 93 3.19 11.20 2.08
N ALA A 94 4.16 11.77 2.80
CA ALA A 94 5.27 11.03 3.39
C ALA A 94 4.79 9.90 4.30
N LYS A 95 3.79 10.16 5.15
CA LYS A 95 3.20 9.17 6.05
C LYS A 95 2.59 7.97 5.31
N TYR A 96 1.90 8.22 4.18
CA TYR A 96 1.21 7.18 3.42
C TYR A 96 1.92 6.75 2.15
N LYS A 97 3.16 7.22 1.93
CA LYS A 97 3.94 6.90 0.73
C LYS A 97 4.19 5.40 0.57
N LYS A 98 4.33 4.68 1.69
CA LYS A 98 4.49 3.23 1.73
C LYS A 98 3.33 2.48 1.05
N LEU A 99 2.12 3.05 1.02
CA LEU A 99 0.97 2.48 0.31
C LEU A 99 1.08 2.58 -1.22
N ILE A 100 1.98 3.43 -1.72
CA ILE A 100 2.19 3.66 -3.16
C ILE A 100 3.30 2.76 -3.69
N GLY A 101 4.38 2.63 -2.93
CA GLY A 101 5.54 1.86 -3.33
C GLY A 101 6.72 2.01 -2.37
N PRO A 102 7.85 1.37 -2.66
CA PRO A 102 9.01 1.31 -1.77
C PRO A 102 9.93 2.54 -1.87
N VAL A 103 9.42 3.67 -2.35
CA VAL A 103 10.11 4.96 -2.33
C VAL A 103 9.57 5.80 -1.19
N PHE A 104 10.44 6.26 -0.32
CA PHE A 104 10.10 6.99 0.89
C PHE A 104 10.51 8.45 0.79
N LEU A 105 9.84 9.29 1.59
CA LEU A 105 10.10 10.70 1.75
C LEU A 105 10.57 10.95 3.19
N GLU A 106 11.68 11.64 3.34
CA GLU A 106 12.12 12.20 4.60
C GLU A 106 12.00 13.73 4.54
N ILE A 107 11.29 14.31 5.50
CA ILE A 107 11.00 15.74 5.54
C ILE A 107 11.73 16.34 6.74
N LYS A 108 12.57 17.35 6.49
CA LYS A 108 13.24 18.13 7.52
C LYS A 108 12.78 19.58 7.44
N GLU A 109 12.26 20.09 8.55
CA GLU A 109 11.76 21.44 8.65
C GLU A 109 12.81 22.34 9.29
N PHE A 110 13.06 23.47 8.65
CA PHE A 110 13.87 24.56 9.15
C PHE A 110 13.01 25.82 9.22
N GLU A 111 13.53 26.91 9.76
CA GLU A 111 12.78 28.15 9.95
C GLU A 111 12.19 28.68 8.64
N GLU A 112 12.99 28.76 7.58
CA GLU A 112 12.60 29.34 6.29
C GLU A 112 12.40 28.33 5.17
N ILE A 113 12.91 27.12 5.31
CA ILE A 113 12.88 26.10 4.26
C ILE A 113 12.41 24.74 4.78
N VAL A 114 11.94 23.93 3.85
CA VAL A 114 11.62 22.52 4.07
C VAL A 114 12.40 21.70 3.05
N GLN A 115 13.21 20.79 3.55
CA GLN A 115 13.99 19.84 2.79
C GLN A 115 13.23 18.53 2.66
N VAL A 116 13.09 18.01 1.44
CA VAL A 116 12.46 16.72 1.15
C VAL A 116 13.47 15.84 0.43
N GLN A 117 13.85 14.73 1.05
CA GLN A 117 14.77 13.74 0.49
C GLN A 117 14.02 12.46 0.12
N TYR A 118 14.54 11.76 -0.88
CA TYR A 118 13.95 10.51 -1.39
C TYR A 118 14.95 9.39 -1.28
N PHE A 119 14.47 8.21 -0.94
CA PHE A 119 15.27 7.00 -0.90
C PHE A 119 14.41 5.76 -1.12
N PHE A 120 15.05 4.70 -1.59
CA PHE A 120 14.41 3.40 -1.69
C PHE A 120 14.33 2.73 -0.31
N GLU A 121 13.35 1.83 -0.09
CA GLU A 121 13.18 1.10 1.18
C GLU A 121 14.48 0.44 1.66
N GLN A 122 15.19 -0.20 0.74
CA GLN A 122 16.54 -0.71 0.96
C GLN A 122 17.54 0.41 0.61
N ARG A 123 17.98 1.14 1.62
CA ARG A 123 18.80 2.37 1.45
C ARG A 123 20.12 2.18 0.70
N GLU A 124 20.61 0.94 0.60
CA GLU A 124 21.77 0.56 -0.21
C GLU A 124 21.47 0.53 -1.72
N LYS A 125 20.19 0.50 -2.11
CA LYS A 125 19.78 0.54 -3.51
C LYS A 125 19.57 1.97 -3.97
N GLU A 126 20.29 2.35 -5.01
CA GLU A 126 20.09 3.64 -5.65
C GLU A 126 18.79 3.67 -6.44
N LEU A 127 18.12 4.83 -6.40
CA LEU A 127 16.93 5.06 -7.23
C LEU A 127 17.40 5.30 -8.69
N PRO A 128 16.76 4.65 -9.68
CA PRO A 128 16.99 4.96 -11.09
C PRO A 128 16.59 6.41 -11.44
N ARG A 129 17.11 6.94 -12.53
CA ARG A 129 16.83 8.32 -13.00
C ARG A 129 15.34 8.60 -13.06
N PHE A 130 14.56 7.73 -13.71
CA PHE A 130 13.11 7.86 -13.80
C PHE A 130 12.47 8.07 -12.43
N ALA A 131 12.81 7.22 -11.45
CA ALA A 131 12.20 7.30 -10.12
C ALA A 131 12.51 8.62 -9.42
N VAL A 132 13.76 9.12 -9.52
CA VAL A 132 14.17 10.40 -8.92
C VAL A 132 13.42 11.57 -9.56
N LEU A 133 13.43 11.66 -10.89
CA LEU A 133 12.81 12.76 -11.61
C LEU A 133 11.29 12.78 -11.41
N ASN A 134 10.67 11.62 -11.51
CA ASN A 134 9.24 11.46 -11.30
C ASN A 134 8.80 11.87 -9.89
N GLU A 135 9.53 11.45 -8.84
CA GLU A 135 9.20 11.82 -7.46
C GLU A 135 9.31 13.34 -7.23
N GLN A 136 10.34 13.97 -7.76
CA GLN A 136 10.55 15.41 -7.63
C GLN A 136 9.46 16.21 -8.35
N LEU A 137 9.16 15.83 -9.60
CA LEU A 137 8.08 16.47 -10.38
C LEU A 137 6.71 16.26 -9.75
N MET A 138 6.42 15.05 -9.26
CA MET A 138 5.14 14.78 -8.58
C MET A 138 4.91 15.68 -7.38
N LEU A 139 5.94 15.95 -6.56
CA LEU A 139 5.79 16.87 -5.43
C LEU A 139 5.55 18.30 -5.88
N ILE A 140 6.30 18.78 -6.87
CA ILE A 140 6.12 20.12 -7.43
C ILE A 140 4.72 20.26 -7.99
N ASN A 141 4.25 19.28 -8.77
CA ASN A 141 2.93 19.27 -9.39
C ASN A 141 1.80 19.17 -8.34
N LEU A 142 1.99 18.39 -7.28
CA LEU A 142 1.05 18.33 -6.15
C LEU A 142 0.89 19.71 -5.48
N LEU A 143 2.00 20.39 -5.20
CA LEU A 143 1.99 21.70 -4.57
C LEU A 143 1.38 22.76 -5.50
N ASN A 144 1.75 22.74 -6.79
CA ASN A 144 1.16 23.63 -7.80
C ASN A 144 -0.37 23.46 -7.89
N LYS A 145 -0.84 22.22 -7.91
CA LYS A 145 -2.27 21.90 -7.95
C LYS A 145 -2.99 22.37 -6.67
N GLY A 146 -2.42 22.06 -5.52
CA GLY A 146 -2.99 22.43 -4.22
C GLY A 146 -3.08 23.95 -4.03
N ILE A 147 -2.02 24.69 -4.37
CA ILE A 147 -1.94 26.15 -4.22
C ILE A 147 -2.71 26.86 -5.36
N GLY A 148 -2.94 26.17 -6.48
CA GLY A 148 -3.60 26.76 -7.67
C GLY A 148 -2.72 27.71 -8.48
N LYS A 149 -1.42 27.69 -8.26
CA LYS A 149 -0.43 28.45 -9.03
C LYS A 149 0.94 27.78 -8.95
N ARG A 150 1.74 28.06 -9.97
CA ARG A 150 3.09 27.55 -10.03
C ARG A 150 3.95 28.11 -8.90
N ILE A 151 4.61 27.22 -8.18
CA ILE A 151 5.66 27.55 -7.23
C ILE A 151 7.00 27.10 -7.78
N SER A 152 8.07 27.77 -7.37
CA SER A 152 9.44 27.38 -7.70
C SER A 152 10.09 26.83 -6.44
N PRO A 153 10.61 25.59 -6.45
CA PRO A 153 11.50 25.15 -5.40
C PRO A 153 12.68 26.09 -5.23
N VAL A 154 13.21 26.20 -4.03
CA VAL A 154 14.44 26.95 -3.76
C VAL A 154 15.61 26.31 -4.52
N SER A 155 15.67 24.98 -4.49
CA SER A 155 16.61 24.20 -5.28
C SER A 155 16.13 22.76 -5.42
N VAL A 156 16.65 22.09 -6.45
CA VAL A 156 16.53 20.65 -6.69
C VAL A 156 17.91 20.04 -6.77
N THR A 157 18.13 18.91 -6.13
CA THR A 157 19.43 18.20 -6.18
C THR A 157 19.19 16.77 -6.68
N SER A 158 20.01 16.33 -7.63
CA SER A 158 19.92 15.01 -8.26
C SER A 158 21.27 14.54 -8.78
N PRO A 159 21.55 13.23 -8.80
CA PRO A 159 22.70 12.67 -9.50
C PRO A 159 22.54 12.66 -11.02
N PHE A 160 21.33 12.88 -11.51
CA PHE A 160 20.95 12.78 -12.93
C PHE A 160 20.77 14.14 -13.58
N GLU A 161 20.91 14.16 -14.90
CA GLU A 161 20.63 15.32 -15.73
C GLU A 161 19.16 15.34 -16.17
N TYR A 162 18.63 16.54 -16.35
CA TYR A 162 17.26 16.80 -16.80
C TYR A 162 17.32 17.33 -18.22
N GLY A 163 16.42 16.86 -19.07
CA GLY A 163 16.21 17.48 -20.37
C GLY A 163 15.62 18.88 -20.23
N GLU A 164 15.64 19.64 -21.33
CA GLU A 164 15.13 21.03 -21.34
C GLU A 164 13.67 21.14 -20.90
N SER A 165 12.82 20.18 -21.30
CA SER A 165 11.39 20.17 -20.97
C SER A 165 11.16 20.04 -19.46
N LEU A 166 11.83 19.08 -18.83
CA LEU A 166 11.72 18.84 -17.39
C LEU A 166 12.35 19.97 -16.57
N THR A 167 13.48 20.53 -17.04
CA THR A 167 14.10 21.70 -16.41
C THR A 167 13.15 22.91 -16.40
N LYS A 168 12.47 23.16 -17.50
CA LYS A 168 11.44 24.21 -17.59
C LYS A 168 10.24 23.92 -16.69
N GLU A 169 9.84 22.66 -16.56
CA GLU A 169 8.74 22.24 -15.68
C GLU A 169 9.09 22.42 -14.21
N ILE A 170 10.28 22.03 -13.78
CA ILE A 170 10.79 22.18 -12.41
C ILE A 170 10.89 23.66 -12.03
N ASN A 171 11.38 24.51 -12.94
CA ASN A 171 11.50 25.94 -12.75
C ASN A 171 12.30 26.32 -11.49
N ALA A 172 13.43 25.68 -11.28
CA ALA A 172 14.34 25.92 -10.15
C ALA A 172 15.79 25.64 -10.55
N THR A 173 16.73 26.07 -9.71
CA THR A 173 18.14 25.69 -9.85
C THR A 173 18.30 24.20 -9.57
N ILE A 174 18.90 23.48 -10.51
CA ILE A 174 19.20 22.05 -10.40
C ILE A 174 20.68 21.88 -10.08
N ASN A 175 20.98 21.27 -8.95
CA ASN A 175 22.32 20.97 -8.48
C ASN A 175 22.66 19.51 -8.74
N LYS A 176 23.81 19.21 -9.35
CA LYS A 176 24.27 17.84 -9.55
C LYS A 176 25.01 17.35 -8.30
N ALA A 177 24.45 16.41 -7.58
CA ALA A 177 25.05 15.73 -6.43
C ALA A 177 24.43 14.37 -6.21
N LYS A 178 25.02 13.55 -5.30
CA LYS A 178 24.53 12.19 -5.02
C LYS A 178 23.15 12.15 -4.34
N GLN A 179 22.76 13.24 -3.67
CA GLN A 179 21.47 13.31 -2.96
C GLN A 179 20.32 13.50 -3.95
N ASN A 180 19.17 12.92 -3.60
CA ASN A 180 17.89 13.14 -4.27
C ASN A 180 17.07 14.04 -3.36
N GLU A 181 16.96 15.33 -3.69
CA GLU A 181 16.40 16.32 -2.77
C GLU A 181 15.66 17.43 -3.48
N VAL A 182 14.60 17.92 -2.85
CA VAL A 182 13.93 19.18 -3.23
C VAL A 182 13.81 20.05 -1.98
N ILE A 183 14.20 21.31 -2.11
CA ILE A 183 14.04 22.32 -1.06
C ILE A 183 12.93 23.29 -1.45
N PHE A 184 11.98 23.46 -0.56
CA PHE A 184 10.87 24.41 -0.72
C PHE A 184 10.97 25.53 0.31
N SER A 185 10.44 26.71 -0.04
CA SER A 185 10.23 27.79 0.91
C SER A 185 9.11 27.44 1.90
N MET A 186 9.36 27.59 3.20
CA MET A 186 8.34 27.43 4.23
C MET A 186 7.15 28.36 4.01
N LYS A 187 7.41 29.59 3.53
CA LYS A 187 6.37 30.56 3.18
C LYS A 187 5.44 30.05 2.10
N ASP A 188 5.96 29.40 1.05
CA ASP A 188 5.15 28.83 -0.02
C ASP A 188 4.36 27.63 0.45
N LEU A 189 4.96 26.74 1.24
CA LEU A 189 4.29 25.57 1.78
C LEU A 189 3.18 25.90 2.79
N LYS A 190 3.24 27.04 3.47
CA LYS A 190 2.18 27.51 4.38
C LYS A 190 1.00 28.16 3.66
N LYS A 191 1.09 28.44 2.36
CA LYS A 191 -0.06 28.93 1.58
C LYS A 191 -1.21 27.92 1.64
N PRO A 192 -2.46 28.41 1.84
CA PRO A 192 -3.61 27.52 1.87
C PRO A 192 -3.80 26.83 0.52
N PHE A 193 -4.17 25.56 0.56
CA PHE A 193 -4.56 24.83 -0.64
C PHE A 193 -5.97 25.22 -1.07
N LEU A 194 -6.15 25.48 -2.36
CA LEU A 194 -7.47 25.67 -2.98
C LEU A 194 -8.29 24.35 -2.99
N THR A 195 -7.59 23.24 -2.97
CA THR A 195 -8.16 21.89 -2.94
C THR A 195 -8.46 21.39 -1.53
N ALA A 196 -8.23 22.20 -0.49
CA ALA A 196 -8.43 21.82 0.90
C ALA A 196 -9.86 21.33 1.18
N ASN A 197 -9.98 20.13 1.75
CA ASN A 197 -11.27 19.52 2.06
C ASN A 197 -11.19 18.68 3.34
N ASN A 198 -11.55 19.30 4.47
CA ASN A 198 -11.50 18.65 5.78
C ASN A 198 -12.44 17.44 5.91
N ILE A 199 -13.55 17.41 5.19
CA ILE A 199 -14.50 16.27 5.19
C ILE A 199 -13.82 15.09 4.51
N MET A 200 -13.19 15.32 3.36
CA MET A 200 -12.47 14.28 2.63
C MET A 200 -11.28 13.74 3.44
N VAL A 201 -10.54 14.61 4.13
CA VAL A 201 -9.45 14.18 5.02
C VAL A 201 -9.99 13.26 6.12
N LYS A 202 -11.08 13.64 6.79
CA LYS A 202 -11.71 12.82 7.83
C LYS A 202 -12.21 11.47 7.31
N TYR A 203 -12.67 11.42 6.07
CA TYR A 203 -13.13 10.19 5.42
C TYR A 203 -11.98 9.27 5.03
N LEU A 204 -10.91 9.79 4.44
CA LEU A 204 -9.78 9.01 3.94
C LEU A 204 -8.79 8.58 5.03
N GLU A 205 -8.56 9.41 6.05
CA GLU A 205 -7.54 9.17 7.07
C GLU A 205 -7.69 7.81 7.80
N PRO A 206 -8.90 7.38 8.22
CA PRO A 206 -9.09 6.06 8.82
C PRO A 206 -8.73 4.91 7.86
N GLN A 207 -9.16 5.00 6.60
CA GLN A 207 -8.92 3.98 5.58
C GLN A 207 -7.43 3.86 5.23
N LEU A 208 -6.73 4.99 5.10
CA LEU A 208 -5.29 5.01 4.85
C LEU A 208 -4.50 4.45 6.04
N LYS A 209 -4.91 4.77 7.27
CA LYS A 209 -4.32 4.20 8.49
C LYS A 209 -4.53 2.70 8.57
N GLN A 210 -5.74 2.23 8.27
CA GLN A 210 -6.06 0.81 8.27
C GLN A 210 -5.19 0.07 7.24
N LYS A 211 -5.14 0.55 5.99
CA LYS A 211 -4.29 -0.05 4.95
C LYS A 211 -2.82 -0.06 5.33
N LEU A 212 -2.32 1.02 5.94
CA LEU A 212 -0.93 1.07 6.41
C LEU A 212 -0.66 0.03 7.48
N ALA A 213 -1.56 -0.12 8.46
CA ALA A 213 -1.45 -1.13 9.51
C ALA A 213 -1.51 -2.57 8.93
N GLU A 214 -2.40 -2.82 7.96
CA GLU A 214 -2.47 -4.10 7.25
C GLU A 214 -1.15 -4.43 6.53
N MET A 215 -0.55 -3.45 5.84
CA MET A 215 0.74 -3.62 5.19
C MET A 215 1.89 -3.83 6.18
N GLU A 216 1.88 -3.17 7.33
CA GLU A 216 2.87 -3.38 8.38
C GLU A 216 2.78 -4.78 8.97
N ILE A 217 1.57 -5.28 9.19
CA ILE A 217 1.32 -6.68 9.55
C ILE A 217 1.84 -7.61 8.45
N GLU A 218 1.63 -7.30 7.17
CA GLU A 218 2.15 -8.06 6.03
C GLU A 218 3.69 -8.06 5.94
N THR A 219 4.33 -6.97 6.33
CA THR A 219 5.81 -6.84 6.29
C THR A 219 6.48 -7.65 7.40
N PHE A 220 5.79 -7.84 8.54
CA PHE A 220 6.16 -8.75 9.62
C PHE A 220 5.40 -10.07 9.50
N GLU A 221 5.16 -10.55 8.29
CA GLU A 221 4.40 -11.78 8.06
C GLU A 221 5.12 -12.97 8.69
N THR A 222 4.82 -13.22 9.96
CA THR A 222 5.23 -14.44 10.65
C THR A 222 4.62 -15.63 9.94
N PHE A 223 5.22 -16.79 10.05
CA PHE A 223 4.64 -18.02 9.50
C PHE A 223 3.21 -18.22 10.03
N THR A 224 2.97 -17.88 11.30
CA THR A 224 1.65 -17.87 11.95
C THR A 224 0.64 -16.98 11.21
N SER A 225 0.98 -15.75 10.87
CA SER A 225 0.04 -14.84 10.19
C SER A 225 -0.30 -15.31 8.77
N ARG A 226 0.65 -15.93 8.07
CA ARG A 226 0.41 -16.57 6.76
C ARG A 226 -0.56 -17.73 6.87
N VAL A 227 -0.40 -18.59 7.89
CA VAL A 227 -1.32 -19.70 8.16
C VAL A 227 -2.70 -19.17 8.55
N GLN A 228 -2.80 -18.12 9.36
CA GLN A 228 -4.07 -17.50 9.70
C GLN A 228 -4.82 -17.00 8.46
N LYS A 229 -4.17 -16.27 7.56
CA LYS A 229 -4.78 -15.81 6.29
C LYS A 229 -5.31 -16.97 5.46
N LYS A 230 -4.53 -18.04 5.36
CA LYS A 230 -4.97 -19.22 4.62
C LYS A 230 -6.17 -19.90 5.27
N LEU A 231 -6.20 -20.00 6.60
CA LEU A 231 -7.35 -20.51 7.35
C LEU A 231 -8.63 -19.72 7.11
N PHE A 232 -8.57 -18.38 7.05
CA PHE A 232 -9.74 -17.56 6.70
C PHE A 232 -10.34 -17.92 5.34
N GLN A 233 -9.50 -18.33 4.37
CA GLN A 233 -9.94 -18.75 3.04
C GLN A 233 -10.48 -20.18 3.01
N LEU A 234 -9.87 -21.09 3.78
CA LEU A 234 -10.15 -22.51 3.70
C LEU A 234 -11.26 -22.99 4.66
N ILE A 235 -11.52 -22.30 5.77
CA ILE A 235 -12.54 -22.69 6.73
C ILE A 235 -13.95 -22.72 6.08
N PRO A 236 -14.39 -21.73 5.29
CA PRO A 236 -15.72 -21.76 4.67
C PRO A 236 -15.90 -22.88 3.65
N SER A 237 -14.82 -23.37 3.04
CA SER A 237 -14.87 -24.49 2.11
C SER A 237 -14.76 -25.88 2.80
N GLY A 238 -14.57 -25.91 4.12
CA GLY A 238 -14.36 -27.15 4.88
C GLY A 238 -12.97 -27.79 4.70
N GLN A 239 -12.08 -27.18 3.89
CA GLN A 239 -10.75 -27.74 3.57
C GLN A 239 -9.63 -27.21 4.46
N PHE A 240 -9.88 -27.06 5.74
CA PHE A 240 -8.93 -26.49 6.71
C PHE A 240 -8.24 -27.53 7.61
N GLY A 241 -8.17 -28.78 7.16
CA GLY A 241 -7.37 -29.83 7.83
C GLY A 241 -5.87 -29.49 7.82
N LEU A 242 -5.12 -30.01 8.80
CA LEU A 242 -3.67 -29.75 8.91
C LEU A 242 -2.92 -30.03 7.61
N GLU A 243 -3.21 -31.19 6.98
CA GLU A 243 -2.52 -31.59 5.74
C GLU A 243 -2.93 -30.71 4.56
N ASN A 244 -4.21 -30.36 4.43
CA ASN A 244 -4.69 -29.48 3.36
C ASN A 244 -4.03 -28.09 3.46
N VAL A 245 -3.94 -27.56 4.68
CA VAL A 245 -3.28 -26.27 4.90
C VAL A 245 -1.77 -26.37 4.65
N ALA A 246 -1.12 -27.48 5.04
CA ALA A 246 0.31 -27.69 4.80
C ALA A 246 0.64 -27.79 3.30
N GLU A 247 -0.23 -28.44 2.52
CA GLU A 247 -0.12 -28.55 1.06
C GLU A 247 -0.12 -27.16 0.38
N GLU A 248 -0.95 -26.22 0.85
CA GLU A 248 -0.99 -24.83 0.36
C GLU A 248 0.35 -24.07 0.56
N PHE A 249 1.19 -24.56 1.47
CA PHE A 249 2.55 -24.02 1.72
C PHE A 249 3.65 -24.89 1.09
N GLY A 250 3.31 -25.99 0.41
CA GLY A 250 4.28 -26.92 -0.16
C GLY A 250 5.13 -27.65 0.89
N ILE A 251 4.60 -27.86 2.10
CA ILE A 251 5.28 -28.49 3.23
C ILE A 251 4.44 -29.62 3.84
N SER A 252 5.06 -30.48 4.67
CA SER A 252 4.32 -31.49 5.44
C SER A 252 3.62 -30.88 6.65
N GLY A 253 2.51 -31.51 7.13
CA GLY A 253 1.82 -31.12 8.36
C GLY A 253 2.74 -31.07 9.58
N ARG A 254 3.72 -31.96 9.68
CA ARG A 254 4.76 -31.96 10.73
C ARG A 254 5.62 -30.67 10.67
N THR A 255 6.02 -30.27 9.46
CA THR A 255 6.80 -29.04 9.26
C THR A 255 5.98 -27.81 9.62
N LEU A 256 4.69 -27.77 9.22
CA LEU A 256 3.76 -26.70 9.58
C LEU A 256 3.63 -26.57 11.10
N GLN A 257 3.39 -27.67 11.82
CA GLN A 257 3.29 -27.67 13.29
C GLN A 257 4.59 -27.20 13.96
N ARG A 258 5.76 -27.68 13.48
CA ARG A 258 7.07 -27.26 14.00
C ARG A 258 7.28 -25.75 13.85
N ASN A 259 6.97 -25.19 12.68
CA ASN A 259 7.13 -23.76 12.41
C ASN A 259 6.18 -22.92 13.28
N LEU A 260 4.94 -23.35 13.47
CA LEU A 260 4.00 -22.68 14.38
C LEU A 260 4.46 -22.77 15.84
N SER A 261 5.00 -23.93 16.27
CA SER A 261 5.53 -24.08 17.63
C SER A 261 6.74 -23.18 17.90
N ALA A 262 7.58 -22.94 16.88
CA ALA A 262 8.70 -21.98 16.98
C ALA A 262 8.22 -20.54 17.19
N GLU A 263 6.99 -20.22 16.77
CA GLU A 263 6.33 -18.92 17.00
C GLU A 263 5.34 -18.96 18.19
N ASN A 264 5.50 -19.92 19.11
CA ASN A 264 4.73 -20.06 20.35
C ASN A 264 3.21 -20.26 20.14
N THR A 265 2.80 -20.91 19.06
CA THR A 265 1.40 -21.22 18.80
C THR A 265 1.22 -22.65 18.29
N SER A 266 -0.02 -23.08 18.11
CA SER A 266 -0.35 -24.39 17.52
C SER A 266 -1.42 -24.24 16.45
N PHE A 267 -1.44 -25.17 15.49
CA PHE A 267 -2.43 -25.22 14.43
C PHE A 267 -3.86 -25.24 14.96
N ASN A 268 -4.14 -26.09 15.96
CA ASN A 268 -5.48 -26.17 16.57
C ASN A 268 -5.88 -24.88 17.29
N GLN A 269 -4.93 -24.16 17.87
CA GLN A 269 -5.22 -22.87 18.50
C GLN A 269 -5.60 -21.84 17.42
N LEU A 270 -4.84 -21.76 16.32
CA LEU A 270 -5.14 -20.84 15.22
C LEU A 270 -6.51 -21.12 14.59
N VAL A 271 -6.84 -22.38 14.33
CA VAL A 271 -8.17 -22.73 13.81
C VAL A 271 -9.28 -22.20 14.74
N LYS A 272 -9.16 -22.42 16.05
CA LYS A 272 -10.15 -21.93 17.03
C LYS A 272 -10.24 -20.42 17.06
N ASP A 273 -9.12 -19.73 16.98
CA ASP A 273 -9.06 -18.27 17.02
C ASP A 273 -9.71 -17.68 15.76
N ILE A 274 -9.43 -18.26 14.59
CA ILE A 274 -10.04 -17.82 13.33
C ILE A 274 -11.54 -18.12 13.31
N GLN A 275 -11.96 -19.33 13.73
CA GLN A 275 -13.38 -19.69 13.84
C GLN A 275 -14.14 -18.69 14.75
N LYS A 276 -13.51 -18.31 15.87
CA LYS A 276 -14.05 -17.31 16.78
C LYS A 276 -14.23 -15.94 16.11
N ILE A 277 -13.17 -15.44 15.45
CA ILE A 277 -13.19 -14.15 14.75
C ILE A 277 -14.27 -14.13 13.65
N MET A 278 -14.30 -15.16 12.80
CA MET A 278 -15.29 -15.28 11.74
C MET A 278 -16.73 -15.32 12.30
N THR A 279 -16.94 -16.05 13.41
CA THR A 279 -18.27 -16.11 14.06
C THR A 279 -18.75 -14.73 14.46
N PHE A 280 -17.89 -13.93 15.10
CA PHE A 280 -18.29 -12.58 15.52
C PHE A 280 -18.53 -11.65 14.33
N ASN A 281 -17.72 -11.74 13.28
CA ASN A 281 -17.91 -10.95 12.05
C ASN A 281 -19.26 -11.28 11.38
N TYR A 282 -19.60 -12.55 11.26
CA TYR A 282 -20.90 -12.97 10.70
C TYR A 282 -22.08 -12.57 11.57
N LEU A 283 -21.95 -12.65 12.91
CA LEU A 283 -23.00 -12.19 13.82
C LEU A 283 -23.19 -10.66 13.77
N GLU A 284 -22.17 -9.90 13.40
CA GLU A 284 -22.26 -8.44 13.23
C GLU A 284 -22.92 -8.03 11.92
N ALA A 285 -22.77 -8.81 10.87
CA ALA A 285 -23.37 -8.55 9.58
C ALA A 285 -24.91 -8.78 9.57
N GLU A 286 -25.46 -9.53 10.56
CA GLU A 286 -26.89 -9.84 10.73
C GLU A 286 -27.59 -10.46 9.51
N GLU A 287 -26.83 -10.94 8.51
CA GLU A 287 -27.36 -11.46 7.24
C GLU A 287 -27.56 -12.99 7.25
N LEU A 288 -26.99 -13.69 8.23
CA LEU A 288 -26.94 -15.14 8.29
C LEU A 288 -27.63 -15.70 9.53
N SER A 289 -28.27 -16.85 9.37
CA SER A 289 -28.77 -17.65 10.49
C SER A 289 -27.62 -18.27 11.28
N ILE A 290 -27.88 -18.65 12.53
CA ILE A 290 -26.87 -19.29 13.40
C ILE A 290 -26.36 -20.61 12.79
N ASP A 291 -27.24 -21.34 12.13
CA ASP A 291 -26.93 -22.60 11.47
C ASP A 291 -25.97 -22.40 10.29
N GLU A 292 -26.23 -21.37 9.47
CA GLU A 292 -25.34 -20.96 8.38
C GLU A 292 -23.97 -20.49 8.90
N ILE A 293 -23.97 -19.69 9.96
CA ILE A 293 -22.73 -19.25 10.60
C ILE A 293 -21.93 -20.47 11.09
N ALA A 294 -22.56 -21.39 11.81
CA ALA A 294 -21.88 -22.58 12.32
C ALA A 294 -21.23 -23.40 11.18
N TYR A 295 -21.96 -23.57 10.07
CA TYR A 295 -21.45 -24.27 8.89
C TYR A 295 -20.27 -23.53 8.25
N LEU A 296 -20.39 -22.21 7.99
CA LEU A 296 -19.37 -21.37 7.37
C LEU A 296 -18.10 -21.27 8.22
N VAL A 297 -18.21 -21.40 9.54
CA VAL A 297 -17.03 -21.44 10.41
C VAL A 297 -16.50 -22.86 10.65
N GLY A 298 -16.97 -23.84 9.86
CA GLY A 298 -16.42 -25.17 9.80
C GLY A 298 -16.91 -26.15 10.87
N TYR A 299 -18.06 -25.91 11.49
CA TYR A 299 -18.70 -26.90 12.38
C TYR A 299 -19.69 -27.75 11.61
N THR A 300 -19.49 -29.05 11.63
CA THR A 300 -20.42 -30.03 11.06
C THR A 300 -21.64 -30.27 11.97
N GLU A 301 -21.51 -29.99 13.27
CA GLU A 301 -22.53 -30.17 14.28
C GLU A 301 -22.80 -28.90 15.09
N LEU A 302 -24.06 -28.43 15.10
CA LEU A 302 -24.49 -27.24 15.85
C LEU A 302 -24.23 -27.35 17.36
N SER A 303 -24.37 -28.55 17.92
CA SER A 303 -24.07 -28.80 19.33
C SER A 303 -22.61 -28.48 19.70
N SER A 304 -21.68 -28.75 18.79
CA SER A 304 -20.24 -28.44 18.95
C SER A 304 -19.98 -26.94 18.82
N PHE A 305 -20.64 -26.28 17.88
CA PHE A 305 -20.61 -24.82 17.75
C PHE A 305 -21.13 -24.11 19.00
N TYR A 306 -22.30 -24.50 19.51
CA TYR A 306 -22.86 -23.87 20.72
C TYR A 306 -21.97 -24.06 21.95
N ARG A 307 -21.32 -25.20 22.10
CA ARG A 307 -20.35 -25.44 23.18
C ARG A 307 -19.13 -24.53 23.04
N ALA A 308 -18.58 -24.39 21.83
CA ALA A 308 -17.46 -23.51 21.55
C ALA A 308 -17.83 -22.05 21.81
N PHE A 309 -18.99 -21.60 21.32
CA PHE A 309 -19.48 -20.23 21.51
C PHE A 309 -19.64 -19.88 22.98
N LYS A 310 -20.28 -20.78 23.78
CA LYS A 310 -20.42 -20.58 25.23
C LYS A 310 -19.07 -20.52 25.92
N LYS A 311 -18.08 -21.30 25.47
CA LYS A 311 -16.70 -21.24 26.00
C LYS A 311 -16.02 -19.90 25.69
N TRP A 312 -16.27 -19.30 24.53
CA TRP A 312 -15.66 -18.04 24.11
C TRP A 312 -16.28 -16.81 24.80
N THR A 313 -17.59 -16.85 25.03
CA THR A 313 -18.38 -15.68 25.46
C THR A 313 -18.91 -15.78 26.89
N GLY A 314 -18.92 -16.97 27.46
CA GLY A 314 -19.60 -17.27 28.73
C GLY A 314 -21.13 -17.33 28.61
N LYS A 315 -21.72 -16.97 27.46
CA LYS A 315 -23.18 -16.84 27.20
C LYS A 315 -23.63 -17.81 26.10
N LYS A 316 -24.95 -18.12 26.09
CA LYS A 316 -25.54 -18.78 24.92
C LYS A 316 -25.66 -17.79 23.76
N VAL A 317 -25.66 -18.28 22.51
CA VAL A 317 -25.80 -17.45 21.32
C VAL A 317 -27.06 -16.57 21.37
N SER A 318 -28.19 -17.15 21.80
CA SER A 318 -29.47 -16.43 21.95
C SER A 318 -29.44 -15.32 22.99
N GLU A 319 -28.68 -15.47 24.06
CA GLU A 319 -28.49 -14.45 25.09
C GLU A 319 -27.61 -13.33 24.55
N TYR A 320 -26.51 -13.71 23.86
CA TYR A 320 -25.58 -12.75 23.25
C TYR A 320 -26.26 -11.85 22.20
N GLN A 321 -27.15 -12.41 21.37
CA GLN A 321 -27.92 -11.64 20.38
C GLN A 321 -28.93 -10.68 21.01
N LYS A 322 -29.53 -11.05 22.16
CA LYS A 322 -30.46 -10.18 22.89
C LYS A 322 -29.79 -8.99 23.56
N ASP A 323 -28.56 -9.18 24.02
CA ASP A 323 -27.79 -8.10 24.67
C ASP A 323 -27.26 -7.06 23.65
N LYS A 324 -27.31 -7.38 22.35
CA LYS A 324 -26.89 -6.46 21.27
C LYS A 324 -28.06 -5.63 20.69
N LYS A 325 -29.28 -6.08 20.94
CA LYS A 325 -30.53 -5.35 20.57
C LYS A 325 -30.98 -4.42 21.69
#